data_8fdaaabbb7ec42a9259baceca626e901
#
_entry.id   8fdaaabbb7ec42a9259baceca626e901
#
_cell.length_a   1.000
_cell.length_b   1.000
_cell.length_c   1.000
_cell.angle_alpha   90.00
_cell.angle_beta   90.00
_cell.angle_gamma   90.00
#
_symmetry.space_group_name_H-M   'P 1'
#
loop_
_entity.id
_entity.type
_entity.pdbx_description
1 polymer ?
#
loop_
_entity_poly.entity_id
_entity_poly.type
_entity_poly.pdbx_seq_one_letter_code
_entity_poly.pdbx_strand_id
1 'polypeptide(L)'
;MDYTVFIETWCRWVPYTPGRERLSLREKSNLDCVFWGVAAGEDAPDEGCSVYHTRPLQCRAFPFWDSVMCSQGAWERVGKECPGINSGRLHLREEIDEFLSRQQEELVIERAAPRAEGA
;
A
#
# COMPACT_ATOMS: atom_id res chain seq x y z
N MET A 1 -13.74 8.70 12.48
CA MET A 1 -12.56 9.58 12.60
C MET A 1 -12.61 10.62 11.50
N ASP A 2 -12.38 11.88 11.86
CA ASP A 2 -12.32 12.96 10.89
C ASP A 2 -11.15 12.74 9.92
N TYR A 3 -11.36 13.09 8.65
CA TYR A 3 -10.37 12.97 7.59
C TYR A 3 -9.05 13.69 7.92
N THR A 4 -9.15 14.92 8.45
CA THR A 4 -7.97 15.69 8.85
C THR A 4 -7.19 15.00 9.96
N VAL A 5 -7.88 14.47 10.96
CA VAL A 5 -7.25 13.73 12.07
C VAL A 5 -6.58 12.46 11.56
N PHE A 6 -7.21 11.76 10.63
CA PHE A 6 -6.62 10.56 10.02
C PHE A 6 -5.31 10.89 9.30
N ILE A 7 -5.31 11.95 8.48
CA ILE A 7 -4.11 12.37 7.75
C ILE A 7 -2.98 12.73 8.71
N GLU A 8 -3.27 13.52 9.73
CA GLU A 8 -2.26 13.95 10.71
C GLU A 8 -1.70 12.81 11.55
N THR A 9 -2.54 11.82 11.86
CA THR A 9 -2.18 10.71 12.76
C THR A 9 -1.43 9.59 12.02
N TRP A 10 -1.92 9.19 10.85
CA TRP A 10 -1.48 7.96 10.19
C TRP A 10 -0.76 8.16 8.86
N CYS A 11 -0.74 9.37 8.35
CA CYS A 11 -0.19 9.66 7.03
C CYS A 11 0.99 10.62 7.11
N ARG A 12 1.76 10.65 6.03
CA ARG A 12 2.82 11.62 5.81
C ARG A 12 2.87 12.01 4.34
N TRP A 13 3.45 13.15 4.06
CA TRP A 13 3.66 13.61 2.70
C TRP A 13 5.04 13.16 2.24
N VAL A 14 5.10 12.54 1.06
CA VAL A 14 6.35 12.02 0.48
C VAL A 14 6.68 12.77 -0.79
N PRO A 15 7.95 13.16 -1.00
CA PRO A 15 8.36 13.75 -2.27
C PRO A 15 8.05 12.81 -3.44
N TYR A 16 7.53 13.38 -4.52
CA TYR A 16 7.18 12.60 -5.71
C TYR A 16 7.89 13.13 -6.95
N THR A 17 7.61 14.37 -7.32
CA THR A 17 8.31 15.08 -8.39
C THR A 17 8.77 16.41 -7.83
N PRO A 18 9.71 17.12 -8.49
CA PRO A 18 10.12 18.43 -8.00
C PRO A 18 8.93 19.35 -7.76
N GLY A 19 8.80 19.86 -6.53
CA GLY A 19 7.72 20.74 -6.14
C GLY A 19 6.38 20.07 -5.81
N ARG A 20 6.32 18.72 -5.84
CA ARG A 20 5.07 17.98 -5.55
C ARG A 20 5.32 16.90 -4.49
N GLU A 21 4.28 16.66 -3.69
CA GLU A 21 4.28 15.60 -2.68
C GLU A 21 3.02 14.76 -2.82
N ARG A 22 3.12 13.48 -2.47
CA ARG A 22 1.99 12.56 -2.39
C ARG A 22 1.73 12.15 -0.96
N LEU A 23 0.45 11.95 -0.63
CA LEU A 23 0.05 11.43 0.66
C LEU A 23 0.30 9.92 0.73
N SER A 24 0.94 9.48 1.80
CA SER A 24 1.22 8.07 2.04
C SER A 24 0.93 7.72 3.50
N LEU A 25 0.66 6.46 3.77
CA LEU A 25 0.61 5.97 5.14
C LEU A 25 2.02 6.03 5.75
N ARG A 26 2.08 6.26 7.06
CA ARG A 26 3.35 6.25 7.79
C ARG A 26 3.93 4.85 7.84
N GLU A 27 5.25 4.78 7.92
CA GLU A 27 5.98 3.54 8.15
C GLU A 27 6.64 3.59 9.52
N LYS A 28 6.87 2.40 10.08
CA LYS A 28 7.66 2.24 11.30
C LYS A 28 9.14 2.39 10.97
N SER A 29 9.99 2.45 12.01
CA SER A 29 11.45 2.58 11.83
C SER A 29 12.07 1.46 10.99
N ASN A 30 11.45 0.27 10.96
CA ASN A 30 11.86 -0.86 10.14
C ASN A 30 11.25 -0.86 8.73
N LEU A 31 10.57 0.21 8.33
CA LEU A 31 9.88 0.41 7.05
C LEU A 31 8.57 -0.37 6.89
N ASP A 32 8.10 -1.09 7.91
CA ASP A 32 6.78 -1.70 7.88
C ASP A 32 5.68 -0.62 7.90
N CYS A 33 4.55 -0.92 7.26
CA CYS A 33 3.38 -0.06 7.33
C CYS A 33 2.98 0.19 8.78
N VAL A 34 2.54 1.42 9.09
CA VAL A 34 2.14 1.81 10.44
C VAL A 34 1.05 0.90 11.04
N PHE A 35 0.23 0.29 10.19
CA PHE A 35 -0.84 -0.63 10.61
C PHE A 35 -0.41 -2.08 10.74
N TRP A 36 0.83 -2.39 10.40
CA TRP A 36 1.37 -3.74 10.57
C TRP A 36 1.77 -3.95 12.03
N GLY A 37 1.40 -5.06 12.58
CA GLY A 37 1.75 -5.39 13.96
C GLY A 37 0.83 -6.43 14.55
N VAL A 38 0.54 -6.31 15.84
CA VAL A 38 -0.42 -7.19 16.49
C VAL A 38 -1.82 -6.79 16.05
N ALA A 39 -2.50 -7.70 15.35
CA ALA A 39 -3.86 -7.45 14.88
C ALA A 39 -4.82 -7.33 16.07
N ALA A 40 -5.79 -6.41 15.98
CA ALA A 40 -6.78 -6.21 17.02
C ALA A 40 -7.80 -7.35 17.04
N GLY A 41 -8.11 -7.87 18.24
CA GLY A 41 -9.14 -8.88 18.45
C GLY A 41 -8.60 -10.20 18.97
N GLU A 42 -9.46 -10.93 19.71
CA GLU A 42 -9.07 -12.19 20.34
C GLU A 42 -8.76 -13.31 19.33
N ASP A 43 -9.42 -13.28 18.18
CA ASP A 43 -9.26 -14.28 17.11
C ASP A 43 -8.27 -13.85 16.03
N ALA A 44 -7.59 -12.72 16.22
CA ALA A 44 -6.66 -12.20 15.25
C ALA A 44 -5.31 -12.94 15.29
N PRO A 45 -4.61 -13.12 14.17
CA PRO A 45 -3.27 -13.70 14.19
C PRO A 45 -2.31 -12.80 14.99
N ASP A 46 -1.23 -13.38 15.51
CA ASP A 46 -0.25 -12.66 16.32
C ASP A 46 0.39 -11.47 15.58
N GLU A 47 0.53 -11.58 14.28
CA GLU A 47 1.01 -10.50 13.43
C GLU A 47 0.09 -10.31 12.23
N GLY A 48 -0.08 -9.07 11.81
CA GLY A 48 -0.89 -8.75 10.65
C GLY A 48 -1.25 -7.28 10.57
N CYS A 49 -2.10 -6.95 9.63
CA CYS A 49 -2.61 -5.60 9.45
C CYS A 49 -3.74 -5.32 10.44
N SER A 50 -3.57 -4.31 11.30
CA SER A 50 -4.58 -3.94 12.30
C SER A 50 -5.89 -3.40 11.70
N VAL A 51 -5.87 -3.01 10.42
CA VAL A 51 -7.04 -2.52 9.67
C VAL A 51 -7.36 -3.44 8.49
N TYR A 52 -7.14 -4.74 8.65
CA TYR A 52 -7.21 -5.72 7.56
C TYR A 52 -8.50 -5.60 6.73
N HIS A 53 -9.66 -5.50 7.38
CA HIS A 53 -10.94 -5.46 6.68
C HIS A 53 -11.22 -4.14 5.96
N THR A 54 -10.45 -3.10 6.25
CA THR A 54 -10.56 -1.77 5.64
C THR A 54 -9.30 -1.40 4.87
N ARG A 55 -8.53 -2.39 4.43
CA ARG A 55 -7.29 -2.15 3.67
C ARG A 55 -7.55 -1.32 2.42
N PRO A 56 -6.65 -0.39 2.07
CA PRO A 56 -6.71 0.30 0.78
C PRO A 56 -6.67 -0.70 -0.40
N LEU A 57 -7.15 -0.26 -1.55
CA LEU A 57 -7.13 -1.09 -2.76
C LEU A 57 -5.74 -1.64 -3.06
N GLN A 58 -4.70 -0.84 -2.91
CA GLN A 58 -3.31 -1.26 -3.12
C GLN A 58 -2.96 -2.49 -2.28
N CYS A 59 -3.31 -2.48 -0.99
CA CYS A 59 -3.05 -3.61 -0.10
C CYS A 59 -3.90 -4.83 -0.43
N ARG A 60 -5.17 -4.61 -0.83
CA ARG A 60 -6.07 -5.70 -1.21
C ARG A 60 -5.68 -6.35 -2.52
N ALA A 61 -5.12 -5.57 -3.44
CA ALA A 61 -4.73 -6.04 -4.77
C ALA A 61 -3.40 -6.79 -4.79
N PHE A 62 -2.53 -6.60 -3.78
CA PHE A 62 -1.22 -7.27 -3.75
C PHE A 62 -1.39 -8.79 -3.92
N PRO A 63 -0.59 -9.47 -4.71
CA PRO A 63 0.59 -8.99 -5.44
C PRO A 63 0.30 -8.45 -6.86
N PHE A 64 -0.95 -8.18 -7.20
CA PHE A 64 -1.34 -7.76 -8.54
C PHE A 64 -1.12 -6.25 -8.72
N TRP A 65 0.14 -5.84 -8.68
CA TRP A 65 0.62 -4.48 -8.92
C TRP A 65 1.41 -4.46 -10.23
N ASP A 66 1.37 -3.34 -10.96
CA ASP A 66 2.14 -3.21 -12.20
C ASP A 66 3.62 -3.52 -12.00
N SER A 67 4.20 -3.06 -10.87
CA SER A 67 5.62 -3.32 -10.56
C SER A 67 5.95 -4.78 -10.31
N VAL A 68 4.96 -5.60 -9.96
CA VAL A 68 5.13 -7.05 -9.74
C VAL A 68 4.76 -7.84 -10.99
N MET A 69 3.75 -7.39 -11.72
CA MET A 69 3.22 -8.09 -12.89
C MET A 69 3.93 -7.77 -14.19
N CYS A 70 4.85 -6.79 -14.20
CA CYS A 70 5.50 -6.31 -15.41
C CYS A 70 6.45 -7.33 -16.06
N SER A 71 6.93 -8.30 -15.30
CA SER A 71 7.80 -9.37 -15.82
C SER A 71 7.78 -10.59 -14.90
N GLN A 72 8.16 -11.75 -15.47
CA GLN A 72 8.28 -12.95 -14.67
C GLN A 72 9.38 -12.81 -13.60
N GLY A 73 10.46 -12.11 -13.91
CA GLY A 73 11.52 -11.86 -12.93
C GLY A 73 11.06 -11.02 -11.73
N ALA A 74 10.21 -10.02 -11.96
CA ALA A 74 9.61 -9.23 -10.90
C ALA A 74 8.73 -10.10 -9.99
N TRP A 75 7.89 -10.94 -10.59
CA TRP A 75 7.03 -11.89 -9.86
C TRP A 75 7.87 -12.85 -9.01
N GLU A 76 8.91 -13.42 -9.56
CA GLU A 76 9.79 -14.37 -8.86
C GLU A 76 10.51 -13.71 -7.67
N ARG A 77 10.96 -12.46 -7.83
CA ARG A 77 11.61 -11.73 -6.72
C ARG A 77 10.68 -11.54 -5.55
N VAL A 78 9.44 -11.15 -5.80
CA VAL A 78 8.42 -10.99 -4.75
C VAL A 78 8.08 -12.35 -4.13
N GLY A 79 8.02 -13.39 -4.93
CA GLY A 79 7.75 -14.76 -4.47
C GLY A 79 8.74 -15.28 -3.46
N LYS A 80 9.99 -14.81 -3.49
CA LYS A 80 11.00 -15.19 -2.50
C LYS A 80 10.71 -14.68 -1.10
N GLU A 81 10.02 -13.53 -1.01
CA GLU A 81 9.73 -12.88 0.27
C GLU A 81 8.28 -13.10 0.72
N CYS A 82 7.40 -13.48 -0.20
CA CYS A 82 5.98 -13.66 0.07
C CYS A 82 5.58 -15.13 -0.13
N PRO A 83 5.37 -15.90 0.94
CA PRO A 83 5.07 -17.34 0.83
C PRO A 83 3.69 -17.63 0.23
N GLY A 84 2.80 -16.65 0.17
CA GLY A 84 1.48 -16.80 -0.43
C GLY A 84 1.46 -16.79 -1.95
N ILE A 85 2.54 -16.34 -2.59
CA ILE A 85 2.65 -16.33 -4.05
C ILE A 85 2.75 -17.76 -4.58
N ASN A 86 2.00 -18.04 -5.66
CA ASN A 86 1.85 -19.37 -6.26
C ASN A 86 1.15 -20.37 -5.34
N SER A 87 0.42 -19.91 -4.35
CA SER A 87 -0.35 -20.73 -3.41
C SER A 87 -1.79 -20.24 -3.33
N GLY A 88 -2.67 -21.10 -2.86
CA GLY A 88 -4.07 -20.78 -2.65
C GLY A 88 -4.90 -20.81 -3.92
N ARG A 89 -5.99 -20.03 -3.92
CA ARG A 89 -6.94 -20.01 -5.03
C ARG A 89 -6.29 -19.40 -6.29
N LEU A 90 -6.51 -20.05 -7.43
CA LEU A 90 -6.10 -19.51 -8.72
C LEU A 90 -6.97 -18.31 -9.07
N HIS A 91 -6.35 -17.17 -9.30
CA HIS A 91 -7.03 -15.97 -9.78
C HIS A 91 -7.10 -15.98 -11.30
N LEU A 92 -8.29 -15.68 -11.83
CA LEU A 92 -8.48 -15.58 -13.28
C LEU A 92 -7.83 -14.30 -13.80
N ARG A 93 -7.44 -14.34 -15.07
CA ARG A 93 -6.85 -13.18 -15.73
C ARG A 93 -7.74 -11.94 -15.64
N GLU A 94 -9.05 -12.13 -15.79
CA GLU A 94 -10.02 -11.04 -15.71
C GLU A 94 -10.01 -10.37 -14.32
N GLU A 95 -9.89 -11.15 -13.26
CA GLU A 95 -9.78 -10.62 -11.89
C GLU A 95 -8.50 -9.78 -11.73
N ILE A 96 -7.39 -10.29 -12.22
CA ILE A 96 -6.09 -9.61 -12.13
C ILE A 96 -6.13 -8.31 -12.93
N ASP A 97 -6.64 -8.34 -14.15
CA ASP A 97 -6.76 -7.17 -15.01
C ASP A 97 -7.65 -6.10 -14.39
N GLU A 98 -8.71 -6.50 -13.71
CA GLU A 98 -9.58 -5.56 -13.00
C GLU A 98 -8.84 -4.87 -11.84
N PHE A 99 -8.08 -5.60 -11.03
CA PHE A 99 -7.27 -4.99 -9.98
C PHE A 99 -6.28 -3.97 -10.53
N LEU A 100 -5.60 -4.31 -11.63
CA LEU A 100 -4.65 -3.41 -12.27
C LEU A 100 -5.33 -2.14 -12.80
N SER A 101 -6.48 -2.29 -13.46
CA SER A 101 -7.25 -1.16 -13.99
C SER A 101 -7.75 -0.24 -12.88
N ARG A 102 -8.28 -0.80 -11.79
CA ARG A 102 -8.79 -0.02 -10.68
C ARG A 102 -7.71 0.78 -9.98
N GLN A 103 -6.51 0.23 -9.87
CA GLN A 103 -5.37 0.94 -9.29
C GLN A 103 -4.94 2.13 -10.14
N GLN A 104 -5.02 2.02 -11.46
CA GLN A 104 -4.71 3.12 -12.38
C GLN A 104 -5.75 4.25 -12.29
N GLU A 105 -7.00 3.92 -12.00
CA GLU A 105 -8.09 4.88 -11.87
C GLU A 105 -8.16 5.50 -10.47
N GLU A 106 -7.50 4.92 -9.48
CA GLU A 106 -7.55 5.40 -8.11
C GLU A 106 -6.90 6.78 -7.98
N LEU A 107 -7.61 7.67 -7.28
CA LEU A 107 -7.10 9.02 -7.05
C LEU A 107 -5.97 9.00 -6.04
N VAL A 108 -4.83 9.55 -6.44
CA VAL A 108 -3.69 9.78 -5.55
C VAL A 108 -3.79 11.20 -5.02
N ILE A 109 -3.70 11.36 -3.71
CA ILE A 109 -3.77 12.68 -3.08
C ILE A 109 -2.39 13.33 -3.19
N GLU A 110 -2.34 14.49 -3.85
CA GLU A 110 -1.11 15.25 -4.07
C GLU A 110 -1.27 16.68 -3.59
N ARG A 111 -0.15 17.32 -3.29
CA ARG A 111 -0.09 18.74 -2.99
C ARG A 111 1.20 19.36 -3.51
N ALA A 112 1.22 20.69 -3.60
CA ALA A 112 2.47 21.41 -3.83
C ALA A 112 3.36 21.27 -2.60
N ALA A 113 4.65 21.00 -2.81
CA ALA A 113 5.59 20.94 -1.71
C ALA A 113 5.72 22.32 -1.06
N PRO A 114 5.83 22.41 0.29
CA PRO A 114 6.05 23.69 0.96
C PRO A 114 7.35 24.31 0.47
N ARG A 115 7.37 25.65 0.30
CA ARG A 115 8.60 26.34 -0.01
C ARG A 115 9.52 26.30 1.20
N ALA A 116 10.81 26.01 0.97
CA ALA A 116 11.79 26.12 2.04
C ALA A 116 11.88 27.57 2.49
N GLU A 117 11.75 27.84 3.80
CA GLU A 117 11.91 29.18 4.34
C GLU A 117 13.33 29.67 4.09
N GLY A 118 13.48 30.90 3.66
CA GLY A 118 14.77 31.52 3.39
C GLY A 118 15.40 31.12 2.06
N ALA A 119 14.66 30.38 1.22
CA ALA A 119 15.13 30.02 -0.13
C ALA A 119 14.83 31.16 -1.12
#